data_f8f997d5269c19dda9cf99e527e50de6
#
_entry.id   f8f997d5269c19dda9cf99e527e50de6
#
_cell.length_a   1.000
_cell.length_b   1.000
_cell.length_c   1.000
_cell.angle_alpha   90.00
_cell.angle_beta   90.00
_cell.angle_gamma   90.00
#
_symmetry.space_group_name_H-M   'P 1'
#
loop_
_entity.id
_entity.type
_entity.pdbx_description
1 polymer ?
#
loop_
_entity_poly.entity_id
_entity_poly.type
_entity_poly.pdbx_seq_one_letter_code
_entity_poly.pdbx_strand_id
1 'polypeptide(L)'
;MQVQGYQQARFKGFNNLSEAKGWLDNPEQFVQKKTSQVNNKQRHLSEADIVLWTDGGSRNNGNKKGQHVKADDKAAWAFLFVEGEKRYSDSAGEYGATNNRMEIMALLRALEELENQKLNNKQILAILDSRYVLDAINKNWLSNWKKRGWKTSNGTAVANQELWQKIATQLLEFPNIVFSWTKGHLDNKGNLFVDELLNKTMDKM
;
A
#
# COMPACT_ATOMS: atom_id res chain seq x y z
N MET A 1 -28.41 -23.86 -1.56
CA MET A 1 -27.83 -25.02 -2.28
C MET A 1 -26.33 -24.90 -2.24
N GLN A 2 -25.63 -25.87 -1.67
CA GLN A 2 -24.17 -25.86 -1.59
C GLN A 2 -23.64 -26.46 -2.89
N VAL A 3 -22.67 -25.78 -3.50
CA VAL A 3 -21.98 -26.21 -4.74
C VAL A 3 -20.68 -26.99 -4.45
N GLN A 4 -20.45 -27.32 -3.18
CA GLN A 4 -19.26 -28.03 -2.72
C GLN A 4 -19.33 -29.49 -3.22
N GLY A 5 -18.30 -29.92 -3.95
CA GLY A 5 -18.21 -31.27 -4.52
C GLY A 5 -18.58 -31.42 -6.00
N TYR A 6 -19.06 -30.39 -6.66
CA TYR A 6 -19.30 -30.43 -8.11
C TYR A 6 -18.03 -30.07 -8.87
N GLN A 7 -17.66 -30.89 -9.86
CA GLN A 7 -16.55 -30.59 -10.77
C GLN A 7 -16.85 -29.29 -11.53
N GLN A 8 -15.88 -28.37 -11.59
CA GLN A 8 -16.00 -27.06 -12.23
C GLN A 8 -17.03 -26.09 -11.58
N ALA A 9 -17.41 -26.31 -10.31
CA ALA A 9 -18.27 -25.38 -9.60
C ALA A 9 -17.64 -23.98 -9.55
N ARG A 10 -18.38 -22.98 -10.04
CA ARG A 10 -17.97 -21.55 -9.96
C ARG A 10 -18.74 -20.93 -8.83
N PHE A 11 -18.04 -20.32 -7.88
CA PHE A 11 -18.64 -19.58 -6.77
C PHE A 11 -17.90 -18.27 -6.54
N LYS A 12 -18.63 -17.25 -6.11
CA LYS A 12 -18.11 -15.93 -5.82
C LYS A 12 -18.94 -15.31 -4.70
N GLY A 13 -18.29 -14.61 -3.78
CA GLY A 13 -18.97 -13.76 -2.80
C GLY A 13 -19.32 -12.41 -3.42
N PHE A 14 -20.49 -11.86 -3.09
CA PHE A 14 -20.97 -10.56 -3.55
C PHE A 14 -21.39 -9.72 -2.35
N ASN A 15 -21.23 -8.41 -2.47
CA ASN A 15 -21.60 -7.47 -1.42
C ASN A 15 -23.10 -7.12 -1.44
N ASN A 16 -23.78 -7.35 -2.56
CA ASN A 16 -25.21 -7.11 -2.72
C ASN A 16 -25.83 -8.01 -3.77
N LEU A 17 -27.19 -8.09 -3.74
CA LEU A 17 -27.98 -8.96 -4.61
C LEU A 17 -27.91 -8.55 -6.10
N SER A 18 -27.76 -7.27 -6.39
CA SER A 18 -27.67 -6.77 -7.76
C SER A 18 -26.39 -7.25 -8.45
N GLU A 19 -25.26 -7.22 -7.74
CA GLU A 19 -24.00 -7.79 -8.25
C GLU A 19 -24.09 -9.30 -8.46
N ALA A 20 -24.75 -10.01 -7.56
CA ALA A 20 -24.95 -11.45 -7.68
C ALA A 20 -25.79 -11.81 -8.91
N LYS A 21 -26.87 -11.08 -9.17
CA LYS A 21 -27.71 -11.25 -10.36
C LYS A 21 -26.95 -10.92 -11.63
N GLY A 22 -26.23 -9.79 -11.69
CA GLY A 22 -25.42 -9.42 -12.83
C GLY A 22 -24.33 -10.45 -13.17
N TRP A 23 -23.79 -11.15 -12.15
CA TRP A 23 -22.83 -12.24 -12.38
C TRP A 23 -23.51 -13.49 -12.94
N LEU A 24 -24.73 -13.82 -12.48
CA LEU A 24 -25.48 -14.95 -13.01
C LEU A 24 -25.88 -14.73 -14.48
N ASP A 25 -26.27 -13.51 -14.82
CA ASP A 25 -26.69 -13.14 -16.18
C ASP A 25 -25.50 -13.10 -17.16
N ASN A 26 -24.31 -12.70 -16.72
CA ASN A 26 -23.13 -12.64 -17.57
C ASN A 26 -21.81 -12.86 -16.79
N PRO A 27 -21.47 -14.12 -16.46
CA PRO A 27 -20.27 -14.46 -15.71
C PRO A 27 -18.96 -14.01 -16.39
N GLU A 28 -18.95 -13.93 -17.72
CA GLU A 28 -17.74 -13.61 -18.51
C GLU A 28 -17.32 -12.15 -18.38
N GLN A 29 -18.24 -11.22 -18.20
CA GLN A 29 -17.90 -9.82 -17.92
C GLN A 29 -17.06 -9.63 -16.66
N PHE A 30 -17.24 -10.50 -15.67
CA PHE A 30 -16.45 -10.46 -14.44
C PHE A 30 -15.06 -11.09 -14.61
N VAL A 31 -14.88 -11.99 -15.55
CA VAL A 31 -13.56 -12.52 -15.94
C VAL A 31 -12.77 -11.45 -16.70
N GLN A 32 -13.41 -10.73 -17.62
CA GLN A 32 -12.79 -9.63 -18.37
C GLN A 32 -12.30 -8.48 -17.47
N LYS A 33 -13.04 -8.13 -16.40
CA LYS A 33 -12.58 -7.15 -15.41
C LYS A 33 -11.27 -7.57 -14.69
N LYS A 34 -11.11 -8.85 -14.39
CA LYS A 34 -9.85 -9.38 -13.80
C LYS A 34 -8.70 -9.31 -14.82
N THR A 35 -8.97 -9.69 -16.06
CA THR A 35 -7.97 -9.69 -17.14
C THR A 35 -7.52 -8.27 -17.47
N SER A 36 -8.44 -7.29 -17.47
CA SER A 36 -8.10 -5.89 -17.72
C SER A 36 -7.26 -5.26 -16.59
N GLN A 37 -7.49 -5.65 -15.32
CA GLN A 37 -6.66 -5.20 -14.21
C GLN A 37 -5.25 -5.81 -14.24
N VAL A 38 -5.12 -7.07 -14.61
CA VAL A 38 -3.82 -7.73 -14.80
C VAL A 38 -3.07 -7.10 -15.97
N ASN A 39 -3.74 -6.86 -17.08
CA ASN A 39 -3.14 -6.23 -18.26
C ASN A 39 -2.71 -4.77 -17.97
N ASN A 40 -3.49 -3.98 -17.22
CA ASN A 40 -3.09 -2.64 -16.82
C ASN A 40 -1.87 -2.65 -15.88
N LYS A 41 -1.82 -3.57 -14.92
CA LYS A 41 -0.64 -3.70 -14.03
C LYS A 41 0.62 -4.07 -14.83
N GLN A 42 0.49 -4.98 -15.79
CA GLN A 42 1.60 -5.41 -16.64
C GLN A 42 2.06 -4.28 -17.58
N ARG A 43 1.13 -3.49 -18.11
CA ARG A 43 1.42 -2.32 -18.91
C ARG A 43 2.16 -1.25 -18.11
N HIS A 44 1.70 -0.91 -16.91
CA HIS A 44 2.39 0.06 -16.05
C HIS A 44 3.78 -0.40 -15.63
N LEU A 45 4.01 -1.71 -15.44
CA LEU A 45 5.35 -2.26 -15.18
C LEU A 45 6.30 -2.11 -16.36
N SER A 46 5.79 -2.24 -17.61
CA SER A 46 6.61 -2.10 -18.83
C SER A 46 6.89 -0.64 -19.22
N GLU A 47 6.08 0.30 -18.71
CA GLU A 47 6.18 1.73 -19.01
C GLU A 47 6.87 2.53 -17.89
N ALA A 48 7.11 1.94 -16.71
CA ALA A 48 7.73 2.62 -15.59
C ALA A 48 9.25 2.69 -15.71
N ASP A 49 9.80 3.90 -15.54
CA ASP A 49 11.25 4.11 -15.41
C ASP A 49 11.75 3.58 -14.05
N ILE A 50 10.89 3.69 -13.04
CA ILE A 50 11.19 3.31 -11.65
C ILE A 50 10.05 2.46 -11.09
N VAL A 51 10.42 1.38 -10.41
CA VAL A 51 9.49 0.58 -9.60
C VAL A 51 9.86 0.75 -8.13
N LEU A 52 8.89 1.17 -7.32
CA LEU A 52 9.01 1.42 -5.89
C LEU A 52 8.21 0.39 -5.10
N TRP A 53 8.82 -0.15 -4.05
CA TRP A 53 8.14 -0.96 -3.02
C TRP A 53 8.37 -0.34 -1.65
N THR A 54 7.35 -0.36 -0.81
CA THR A 54 7.41 0.12 0.56
C THR A 54 6.72 -0.86 1.48
N ASP A 55 7.23 -1.00 2.68
CA ASP A 55 6.63 -1.81 3.74
C ASP A 55 6.88 -1.20 5.11
N GLY A 56 5.94 -1.38 6.02
CA GLY A 56 6.03 -0.93 7.39
C GLY A 56 5.50 -2.00 8.34
N GLY A 57 6.24 -2.29 9.39
CA GLY A 57 5.90 -3.33 10.34
C GLY A 57 6.13 -2.94 11.79
N SER A 58 5.44 -3.62 12.68
CA SER A 58 5.66 -3.49 14.12
C SER A 58 5.51 -4.82 14.81
N ARG A 59 6.39 -5.09 15.79
CA ARG A 59 6.38 -6.28 16.63
C ARG A 59 5.61 -6.02 17.92
N ASN A 60 4.34 -5.63 17.76
CA ASN A 60 3.48 -5.34 18.90
C ASN A 60 2.22 -6.22 18.90
N ASN A 61 1.61 -6.31 20.06
CA ASN A 61 0.35 -7.00 20.26
C ASN A 61 -0.88 -6.08 20.10
N GLY A 62 -0.68 -4.82 19.67
CA GLY A 62 -1.73 -3.80 19.58
C GLY A 62 -2.88 -4.08 18.60
N ASN A 63 -2.72 -5.11 17.74
CA ASN A 63 -3.74 -5.52 16.77
C ASN A 63 -4.84 -6.41 17.39
N LYS A 64 -4.73 -6.80 18.66
CA LYS A 64 -5.75 -7.58 19.38
C LYS A 64 -6.61 -6.65 20.24
N LYS A 65 -7.92 -6.92 20.28
CA LYS A 65 -8.88 -6.14 21.09
C LYS A 65 -8.41 -6.04 22.55
N GLY A 66 -8.25 -4.82 23.05
CA GLY A 66 -7.79 -4.54 24.41
C GLY A 66 -6.27 -4.48 24.60
N GLN A 67 -5.48 -4.66 23.55
CA GLN A 67 -4.03 -4.48 23.59
C GLN A 67 -3.65 -3.15 22.93
N HIS A 68 -2.62 -2.51 23.48
CA HIS A 68 -2.08 -1.24 22.98
C HIS A 68 -0.60 -1.40 22.68
N VAL A 69 -0.10 -0.57 21.76
CA VAL A 69 1.33 -0.47 21.50
C VAL A 69 2.02 0.03 22.76
N LYS A 70 3.08 -0.66 23.17
CA LYS A 70 3.93 -0.27 24.30
C LYS A 70 5.09 0.59 23.83
N ALA A 71 5.65 1.39 24.73
CA ALA A 71 6.74 2.30 24.41
C ALA A 71 8.03 1.60 23.95
N ASP A 72 8.20 0.32 24.31
CA ASP A 72 9.34 -0.53 23.96
C ASP A 72 9.09 -1.48 22.78
N ASP A 73 7.88 -1.46 22.22
CA ASP A 73 7.57 -2.25 21.03
C ASP A 73 8.36 -1.73 19.82
N LYS A 74 9.10 -2.65 19.18
CA LYS A 74 9.89 -2.33 17.99
C LYS A 74 9.00 -2.21 16.76
N ALA A 75 9.25 -1.20 15.96
CA ALA A 75 8.61 -1.00 14.66
C ALA A 75 9.64 -0.48 13.66
N ALA A 76 9.45 -0.75 12.38
CA ALA A 76 10.35 -0.28 11.34
C ALA A 76 9.61 -0.04 10.02
N TRP A 77 10.20 0.81 9.21
CA TRP A 77 9.82 1.04 7.82
C TRP A 77 10.98 0.66 6.90
N ALA A 78 10.66 0.27 5.69
CA ALA A 78 11.63 0.04 4.64
C ALA A 78 11.06 0.42 3.27
N PHE A 79 11.95 0.83 2.37
CA PHE A 79 11.63 0.97 0.96
C PHE A 79 12.74 0.40 0.07
N LEU A 80 12.37 0.07 -1.14
CA LEU A 80 13.25 -0.26 -2.26
C LEU A 80 12.71 0.42 -3.51
N PHE A 81 13.54 1.14 -4.25
CA PHE A 81 13.21 1.45 -5.63
C PHE A 81 14.33 1.04 -6.60
N VAL A 82 13.92 0.73 -7.82
CA VAL A 82 14.80 0.22 -8.88
C VAL A 82 14.63 1.10 -10.11
N GLU A 83 15.75 1.62 -10.63
CA GLU A 83 15.87 2.36 -11.90
C GLU A 83 16.83 1.59 -12.81
N GLY A 84 16.30 0.86 -13.79
CA GLY A 84 17.10 -0.04 -14.61
C GLY A 84 17.83 -1.10 -13.76
N GLU A 85 19.15 -1.08 -13.74
CA GLU A 85 19.98 -1.99 -12.91
C GLU A 85 20.29 -1.43 -11.52
N LYS A 86 20.05 -0.14 -11.28
CA LYS A 86 20.35 0.51 -10.00
C LYS A 86 19.27 0.20 -8.99
N ARG A 87 19.69 -0.07 -7.75
CA ARG A 87 18.81 -0.38 -6.62
C ARG A 87 19.15 0.57 -5.46
N TYR A 88 18.12 1.17 -4.90
CA TYR A 88 18.19 2.07 -3.76
C TYR A 88 17.25 1.60 -2.68
N SER A 89 17.73 1.40 -1.48
CA SER A 89 16.90 0.96 -0.37
C SER A 89 17.37 1.58 0.93
N ASP A 90 16.43 1.86 1.81
CA ASP A 90 16.72 2.31 3.17
C ASP A 90 15.66 1.77 4.13
N SER A 91 16.00 1.80 5.43
CA SER A 91 15.12 1.38 6.51
C SER A 91 15.55 2.00 7.83
N ALA A 92 14.60 2.32 8.69
CA ALA A 92 14.90 2.71 10.06
C ALA A 92 13.80 2.23 11.02
N GLY A 93 14.16 2.16 12.31
CA GLY A 93 13.26 1.73 13.37
C GLY A 93 12.76 2.87 14.22
N GLU A 94 11.59 2.68 14.82
CA GLU A 94 10.97 3.56 15.81
C GLU A 94 10.36 2.71 16.92
N TYR A 95 10.60 3.05 18.18
CA TYR A 95 9.97 2.38 19.31
C TYR A 95 8.57 2.95 19.58
N GLY A 96 7.63 2.10 20.00
CA GLY A 96 6.29 2.52 20.37
C GLY A 96 5.42 2.98 19.18
N ALA A 97 5.78 2.61 17.96
CA ALA A 97 5.04 2.97 16.76
C ALA A 97 4.07 1.88 16.31
N THR A 98 2.98 2.30 15.67
CA THR A 98 2.00 1.39 15.08
C THR A 98 2.43 0.92 13.69
N ASN A 99 1.91 -0.22 13.25
CA ASN A 99 2.10 -0.70 11.88
C ASN A 99 1.69 0.37 10.84
N ASN A 100 0.50 0.95 10.99
CA ASN A 100 0.03 1.99 10.07
C ASN A 100 0.97 3.19 10.00
N ARG A 101 1.59 3.59 11.14
CA ARG A 101 2.58 4.67 11.15
C ARG A 101 3.80 4.32 10.31
N MET A 102 4.30 3.10 10.43
CA MET A 102 5.47 2.64 9.67
C MET A 102 5.17 2.51 8.17
N GLU A 103 3.99 2.05 7.80
CA GLU A 103 3.54 2.00 6.41
C GLU A 103 3.51 3.40 5.74
N ILE A 104 2.97 4.39 6.47
CA ILE A 104 2.96 5.78 5.98
C ILE A 104 4.39 6.33 5.91
N MET A 105 5.21 6.03 6.92
CA MET A 105 6.60 6.47 6.98
C MET A 105 7.44 5.89 5.83
N ALA A 106 7.26 4.60 5.51
CA ALA A 106 7.93 3.94 4.40
C ALA A 106 7.70 4.69 3.07
N LEU A 107 6.44 5.03 2.78
CA LEU A 107 6.13 5.80 1.58
C LEU A 107 6.73 7.21 1.63
N LEU A 108 6.60 7.91 2.75
CA LEU A 108 7.13 9.26 2.89
C LEU A 108 8.64 9.30 2.64
N ARG A 109 9.41 8.39 3.27
CA ARG A 109 10.87 8.32 3.13
C ARG A 109 11.29 7.95 1.70
N ALA A 110 10.55 7.06 1.05
CA ALA A 110 10.78 6.74 -0.35
C ALA A 110 10.57 7.94 -1.29
N LEU A 111 9.51 8.73 -1.07
CA LEU A 111 9.25 9.94 -1.86
C LEU A 111 10.33 11.01 -1.61
N GLU A 112 10.72 11.23 -0.34
CA GLU A 112 11.81 12.14 0.01
C GLU A 112 13.12 11.76 -0.68
N GLU A 113 13.47 10.46 -0.71
CA GLU A 113 14.70 9.99 -1.36
C GLU A 113 14.64 10.12 -2.89
N LEU A 114 13.50 9.80 -3.51
CA LEU A 114 13.29 10.00 -4.95
C LEU A 114 13.44 11.48 -5.34
N GLU A 115 12.93 12.40 -4.53
CA GLU A 115 13.08 13.84 -4.76
C GLU A 115 14.54 14.29 -4.58
N ASN A 116 15.23 13.85 -3.52
CA ASN A 116 16.64 14.13 -3.26
C ASN A 116 17.52 13.73 -4.45
N GLN A 117 17.18 12.62 -5.10
CA GLN A 117 17.85 12.14 -6.31
C GLN A 117 17.34 12.78 -7.61
N LYS A 118 16.39 13.72 -7.53
CA LYS A 118 15.77 14.40 -8.69
C LYS A 118 15.08 13.43 -9.67
N LEU A 119 14.50 12.37 -9.14
CA LEU A 119 13.80 11.32 -9.88
C LEU A 119 12.28 11.51 -9.90
N ASN A 120 11.75 12.53 -9.25
CA ASN A 120 10.33 12.80 -9.05
C ASN A 120 9.54 13.03 -10.36
N ASN A 121 10.20 13.40 -11.47
CA ASN A 121 9.56 13.57 -12.78
C ASN A 121 9.53 12.29 -13.64
N LYS A 122 10.14 11.19 -13.17
CA LYS A 122 10.14 9.90 -13.87
C LYS A 122 8.77 9.23 -13.82
N GLN A 123 8.55 8.26 -14.72
CA GLN A 123 7.38 7.37 -14.64
C GLN A 123 7.61 6.38 -13.50
N ILE A 124 6.88 6.52 -12.39
CA ILE A 124 7.07 5.73 -11.19
C ILE A 124 5.87 4.83 -10.96
N LEU A 125 6.10 3.53 -10.83
CA LEU A 125 5.11 2.58 -10.33
C LEU A 125 5.40 2.24 -8.87
N ALA A 126 4.59 2.77 -7.95
CA ALA A 126 4.63 2.44 -6.53
C ALA A 126 3.74 1.23 -6.23
N ILE A 127 4.33 0.15 -5.74
CA ILE A 127 3.66 -1.11 -5.41
C ILE A 127 3.58 -1.22 -3.89
N LEU A 128 2.37 -1.11 -3.35
CA LEU A 128 2.08 -1.13 -1.92
C LEU A 128 1.23 -2.36 -1.57
N ASP A 129 1.46 -2.94 -0.40
CA ASP A 129 0.60 -3.98 0.19
C ASP A 129 -0.35 -3.40 1.25
N SER A 130 -0.05 -2.24 1.81
CA SER A 130 -0.92 -1.51 2.71
C SER A 130 -2.16 -0.95 2.01
N ARG A 131 -3.30 -1.59 2.27
CA ARG A 131 -4.60 -1.07 1.80
C ARG A 131 -4.92 0.30 2.40
N TYR A 132 -4.52 0.54 3.63
CA TYR A 132 -4.77 1.80 4.31
C TYR A 132 -4.07 2.96 3.58
N VAL A 133 -2.79 2.80 3.25
CA VAL A 133 -2.02 3.82 2.52
C VAL A 133 -2.56 4.00 1.10
N LEU A 134 -2.77 2.91 0.40
CA LEU A 134 -3.28 2.95 -0.97
C LEU A 134 -4.66 3.62 -1.07
N ASP A 135 -5.58 3.27 -0.17
CA ASP A 135 -6.93 3.82 -0.17
C ASP A 135 -6.95 5.31 0.19
N ALA A 136 -6.06 5.75 1.09
CA ALA A 136 -5.94 7.17 1.42
C ALA A 136 -5.56 8.02 0.20
N ILE A 137 -4.73 7.49 -0.68
CA ILE A 137 -4.31 8.15 -1.92
C ILE A 137 -5.37 7.99 -3.01
N ASN A 138 -5.72 6.75 -3.37
CA ASN A 138 -6.54 6.46 -4.54
C ASN A 138 -8.04 6.78 -4.36
N LYS A 139 -8.55 6.82 -3.11
CA LYS A 139 -9.94 7.16 -2.80
C LYS A 139 -10.13 8.62 -2.38
N ASN A 140 -9.15 9.49 -2.65
CA ASN A 140 -9.20 10.91 -2.33
C ASN A 140 -9.36 11.23 -0.84
N TRP A 141 -8.92 10.34 0.08
CA TRP A 141 -9.03 10.62 1.51
C TRP A 141 -8.17 11.81 1.91
N LEU A 142 -6.95 11.94 1.38
CA LEU A 142 -6.05 13.07 1.63
C LEU A 142 -6.71 14.41 1.29
N SER A 143 -7.32 14.52 0.10
CA SER A 143 -8.05 15.72 -0.31
C SER A 143 -9.24 16.03 0.60
N ASN A 144 -9.98 14.99 0.99
CA ASN A 144 -11.13 15.15 1.90
C ASN A 144 -10.69 15.53 3.31
N TRP A 145 -9.62 14.96 3.84
CA TRP A 145 -9.06 15.33 5.14
C TRP A 145 -8.56 16.78 5.14
N LYS A 146 -7.83 17.19 4.10
CA LYS A 146 -7.36 18.58 3.94
C LYS A 146 -8.53 19.56 3.96
N LYS A 147 -9.62 19.29 3.20
CA LYS A 147 -10.83 20.13 3.18
C LYS A 147 -11.54 20.23 4.53
N ARG A 148 -11.44 19.20 5.39
CA ARG A 148 -12.06 19.13 6.72
C ARG A 148 -11.12 19.56 7.85
N GLY A 149 -9.99 20.20 7.55
CA GLY A 149 -8.99 20.57 8.55
C GLY A 149 -8.34 19.37 9.24
N TRP A 150 -8.06 18.30 8.46
CA TRP A 150 -7.44 17.04 8.90
C TRP A 150 -8.27 16.27 9.93
N LYS A 151 -9.58 16.26 9.71
CA LYS A 151 -10.53 15.48 10.50
C LYS A 151 -11.15 14.35 9.67
N THR A 152 -11.43 13.25 10.34
CA THR A 152 -12.19 12.11 9.77
C THR A 152 -13.65 12.51 9.55
N SER A 153 -14.44 11.62 8.93
CA SER A 153 -15.89 11.83 8.77
C SER A 153 -16.63 12.02 10.11
N ASN A 154 -16.10 11.41 11.17
CA ASN A 154 -16.67 11.48 12.53
C ASN A 154 -16.15 12.68 13.34
N GLY A 155 -15.39 13.59 12.72
CA GLY A 155 -14.88 14.80 13.37
C GLY A 155 -13.64 14.61 14.25
N THR A 156 -13.12 13.38 14.38
CA THR A 156 -11.87 13.10 15.10
C THR A 156 -10.65 13.48 14.27
N ALA A 157 -9.52 13.81 14.90
CA ALA A 157 -8.26 14.04 14.20
C ALA A 157 -7.83 12.80 13.41
N VAL A 158 -7.26 13.00 12.22
CA VAL A 158 -6.70 11.91 11.43
C VAL A 158 -5.46 11.36 12.15
N ALA A 159 -5.41 10.05 12.34
CA ALA A 159 -4.24 9.40 12.91
C ALA A 159 -3.00 9.60 12.03
N ASN A 160 -1.83 9.88 12.63
CA ASN A 160 -0.58 10.21 11.93
C ASN A 160 -0.72 11.41 10.98
N GLN A 161 -1.52 12.40 11.39
CA GLN A 161 -1.85 13.59 10.59
C GLN A 161 -0.60 14.26 10.03
N GLU A 162 0.45 14.38 10.82
CA GLU A 162 1.70 15.04 10.45
C GLU A 162 2.40 14.35 9.27
N LEU A 163 2.33 13.02 9.18
CA LEU A 163 2.89 12.25 8.07
C LEU A 163 2.04 12.41 6.81
N TRP A 164 0.71 12.35 6.98
CA TRP A 164 -0.20 12.55 5.86
C TRP A 164 -0.14 13.95 5.26
N GLN A 165 0.10 14.97 6.08
CA GLN A 165 0.31 16.34 5.61
C GLN A 165 1.55 16.44 4.73
N LYS A 166 2.66 15.81 5.15
CA LYS A 166 3.90 15.75 4.37
C LYS A 166 3.68 15.00 3.06
N ILE A 167 3.07 13.82 3.09
CA ILE A 167 2.77 13.04 1.87
C ILE A 167 1.88 13.84 0.92
N ALA A 168 0.84 14.51 1.42
CA ALA A 168 -0.06 15.31 0.57
C ALA A 168 0.67 16.47 -0.12
N THR A 169 1.69 17.04 0.50
CA THR A 169 2.55 18.07 -0.11
C THR A 169 3.53 17.43 -1.09
N GLN A 170 4.21 16.38 -0.67
CA GLN A 170 5.22 15.69 -1.47
C GLN A 170 4.64 15.16 -2.80
N LEU A 171 3.44 14.56 -2.77
CA LEU A 171 2.80 14.02 -3.97
C LEU A 171 2.51 15.05 -5.06
N LEU A 172 2.51 16.33 -4.75
CA LEU A 172 2.37 17.40 -5.75
C LEU A 172 3.61 17.50 -6.67
N GLU A 173 4.76 17.05 -6.18
CA GLU A 173 6.04 17.03 -6.90
C GLU A 173 6.21 15.77 -7.77
N PHE A 174 5.26 14.83 -7.74
CA PHE A 174 5.31 13.55 -8.45
C PHE A 174 4.17 13.42 -9.49
N PRO A 175 4.23 14.14 -10.61
CA PRO A 175 3.13 14.16 -11.59
C PRO A 175 2.88 12.81 -12.28
N ASN A 176 3.87 11.94 -12.31
CA ASN A 176 3.86 10.69 -13.06
C ASN A 176 3.90 9.44 -12.17
N ILE A 177 3.55 9.55 -10.88
CA ILE A 177 3.50 8.41 -9.99
C ILE A 177 2.15 7.69 -10.08
N VAL A 178 2.20 6.38 -10.21
CA VAL A 178 1.02 5.49 -10.21
C VAL A 178 1.13 4.52 -9.05
N PHE A 179 0.05 4.37 -8.29
CA PHE A 179 -0.02 3.47 -7.15
C PHE A 179 -0.77 2.19 -7.49
N SER A 180 -0.17 1.04 -7.20
CA SER A 180 -0.73 -0.28 -7.42
C SER A 180 -0.71 -1.10 -6.14
N TRP A 181 -1.75 -1.90 -5.94
CA TRP A 181 -1.80 -2.84 -4.84
C TRP A 181 -1.18 -4.19 -5.20
N THR A 182 -0.47 -4.78 -4.24
CA THR A 182 -0.09 -6.18 -4.30
C THR A 182 -0.60 -6.91 -3.06
N LYS A 183 -0.94 -8.19 -3.24
CA LYS A 183 -1.21 -9.06 -2.09
C LYS A 183 0.15 -9.51 -1.57
N GLY A 184 0.54 -9.04 -0.37
CA GLY A 184 1.88 -9.25 0.20
C GLY A 184 2.51 -10.62 -0.09
N HIS A 185 3.82 -10.69 -0.03
CA HIS A 185 4.76 -11.80 0.02
C HIS A 185 4.81 -12.86 -1.09
N LEU A 186 3.74 -13.29 -1.74
CA LEU A 186 3.77 -14.58 -2.45
C LEU A 186 4.42 -14.57 -3.84
N ASP A 187 4.48 -13.42 -4.56
CA ASP A 187 5.01 -13.40 -5.93
C ASP A 187 5.80 -12.14 -6.30
N ASN A 188 6.17 -11.30 -5.33
CA ASN A 188 6.82 -10.01 -5.60
C ASN A 188 8.15 -9.88 -4.87
N LYS A 189 9.26 -10.08 -5.61
CA LYS A 189 10.62 -10.02 -5.05
C LYS A 189 10.94 -8.69 -4.33
N GLY A 190 10.37 -7.58 -4.78
CA GLY A 190 10.55 -6.28 -4.14
C GLY A 190 9.86 -6.22 -2.78
N ASN A 191 8.64 -6.73 -2.66
CA ASN A 191 7.94 -6.81 -1.37
C ASN A 191 8.66 -7.73 -0.37
N LEU A 192 9.12 -8.89 -0.82
CA LEU A 192 9.94 -9.79 0.02
C LEU A 192 11.20 -9.08 0.53
N PHE A 193 11.86 -8.32 -0.33
CA PHE A 193 13.06 -7.59 0.04
C PHE A 193 12.79 -6.54 1.14
N VAL A 194 11.74 -5.72 0.98
CA VAL A 194 11.43 -4.67 1.98
C VAL A 194 10.95 -5.26 3.30
N ASP A 195 10.17 -6.36 3.29
CA ASP A 195 9.78 -7.11 4.48
C ASP A 195 11.01 -7.67 5.22
N GLU A 196 11.93 -8.32 4.52
CA GLU A 196 13.17 -8.80 5.12
C GLU A 196 14.02 -7.65 5.68
N LEU A 197 14.08 -6.51 4.98
CA LEU A 197 14.89 -5.37 5.38
C LEU A 197 14.35 -4.74 6.67
N LEU A 198 13.04 -4.49 6.76
CA LEU A 198 12.43 -3.96 7.99
C LEU A 198 12.55 -4.92 9.17
N ASN A 199 12.41 -6.22 8.95
CA ASN A 199 12.59 -7.23 9.99
C ASN A 199 14.03 -7.24 10.53
N LYS A 200 15.04 -7.22 9.63
CA LYS A 200 16.46 -7.09 10.01
C LYS A 200 16.73 -5.78 10.77
N THR A 201 16.03 -4.70 10.44
CA THR A 201 16.14 -3.42 11.16
C THR A 201 15.61 -3.55 12.57
N MET A 202 14.43 -4.13 12.77
CA MET A 202 13.88 -4.40 14.10
C MET A 202 14.73 -5.38 14.92
N ASP A 203 15.43 -6.31 14.28
CA ASP A 203 16.35 -7.25 14.99
C ASP A 203 17.55 -6.53 15.61
N LYS A 204 18.00 -5.44 14.99
CA LYS A 204 19.17 -4.65 15.45
C LYS A 204 18.80 -3.57 16.48
N MET A 205 17.54 -3.30 16.72
CA MET A 205 17.06 -2.38 17.77
C MET A 205 17.11 -3.06 19.14
#